data_a32df5d1c99e72e54a3b6b564268bf29
#
_entry.id   a32df5d1c99e72e54a3b6b564268bf29
#
_cell.length_a   1.000
_cell.length_b   1.000
_cell.length_c   1.000
_cell.angle_alpha   90.00
_cell.angle_beta   90.00
_cell.angle_gamma   90.00
#
_symmetry.space_group_name_H-M   'P 1'
#
loop_
_entity.id
_entity.type
_entity.pdbx_description
1 polymer ?
#
loop_
_entity_poly.entity_id
_entity_poly.type
_entity_poly.pdbx_seq_one_letter_code
_entity_poly.pdbx_strand_id
1 'polypeptide(L)'
;MKLVALSAIALLFSIQIEAQNTQTETKTKTTTVKDSEGVHKTVKKEVITKKQNIELGKESPNSKNIPTVDSPVLVTKTTKITNPDGTTRTVDIDRSSYYESNGKIYKLDLAPSGYVITQGETKAILRKTSTNSYIFRSDNKTAIGYFDTEGNLVIEVYNDKLDMVDIEKFIVVKK
;
A
#
# COMPACT_ATOMS: atom_id res chain seq x y z
N MET A 1 52.24 -9.99 -3.44
CA MET A 1 51.29 -9.27 -2.58
C MET A 1 50.20 -8.44 -3.31
N LYS A 2 50.30 -8.20 -4.62
CA LYS A 2 49.25 -7.41 -5.36
C LYS A 2 48.05 -8.23 -5.85
N LEU A 3 48.17 -9.55 -5.97
CA LEU A 3 47.06 -10.42 -6.40
C LEU A 3 46.02 -10.76 -5.31
N VAL A 4 46.44 -10.75 -4.04
CA VAL A 4 45.53 -11.04 -2.90
C VAL A 4 44.60 -9.89 -2.60
N ALA A 5 44.99 -8.65 -2.89
CA ALA A 5 44.17 -7.47 -2.68
C ALA A 5 43.01 -7.37 -3.69
N LEU A 6 43.19 -7.89 -4.93
CA LEU A 6 42.14 -7.86 -5.95
C LEU A 6 41.01 -8.86 -5.68
N SER A 7 41.31 -10.00 -5.06
CA SER A 7 40.32 -11.02 -4.71
C SER A 7 39.47 -10.61 -3.49
N ALA A 8 40.02 -9.82 -2.57
CA ALA A 8 39.26 -9.31 -1.41
C ALA A 8 38.25 -8.24 -1.80
N ILE A 9 38.51 -7.46 -2.84
CA ILE A 9 37.59 -6.44 -3.36
C ILE A 9 36.41 -7.09 -4.10
N ALA A 10 36.64 -8.20 -4.81
CA ALA A 10 35.55 -8.91 -5.50
C ALA A 10 34.53 -9.56 -4.55
N LEU A 11 34.94 -9.91 -3.32
CA LEU A 11 34.06 -10.49 -2.30
C LEU A 11 33.18 -9.47 -1.57
N LEU A 12 33.47 -8.17 -1.67
CA LEU A 12 32.69 -7.12 -1.05
C LEU A 12 31.49 -6.66 -1.92
N PHE A 13 31.39 -7.13 -3.16
CA PHE A 13 30.29 -6.82 -4.09
C PHE A 13 29.26 -7.96 -4.24
N SER A 14 29.15 -8.87 -3.28
CA SER A 14 27.97 -9.73 -3.18
C SER A 14 26.79 -8.91 -2.66
N ILE A 15 26.33 -7.93 -3.46
CA ILE A 15 25.06 -7.28 -3.28
C ILE A 15 24.01 -8.38 -3.45
N GLN A 16 23.30 -8.71 -2.40
CA GLN A 16 22.12 -9.55 -2.51
C GLN A 16 21.11 -8.79 -3.38
N ILE A 17 21.04 -9.16 -4.64
CA ILE A 17 20.01 -8.65 -5.56
C ILE A 17 18.73 -9.40 -5.17
N GLU A 18 17.91 -8.79 -4.33
CA GLU A 18 16.56 -9.27 -4.12
C GLU A 18 15.79 -9.07 -5.43
N ALA A 19 15.35 -10.15 -6.04
CA ALA A 19 14.50 -10.10 -7.23
C ALA A 19 13.15 -9.49 -6.82
N GLN A 20 12.84 -8.31 -7.36
CA GLN A 20 11.62 -7.58 -7.07
C GLN A 20 10.91 -7.22 -8.38
N ASN A 21 9.63 -7.59 -8.49
CA ASN A 21 8.77 -7.13 -9.56
C ASN A 21 8.09 -5.81 -9.13
N THR A 22 8.42 -4.71 -9.81
CA THR A 22 7.86 -3.40 -9.53
C THR A 22 7.19 -2.86 -10.78
N GLN A 23 5.88 -2.55 -10.68
CA GLN A 23 5.10 -1.89 -11.73
C GLN A 23 4.66 -0.52 -11.22
N THR A 24 4.91 0.54 -11.99
CA THR A 24 4.45 1.89 -11.69
C THR A 24 3.57 2.42 -12.81
N GLU A 25 2.36 2.85 -12.46
CA GLU A 25 1.43 3.53 -13.36
C GLU A 25 1.25 4.97 -12.89
N THR A 26 1.34 5.93 -13.80
CA THR A 26 1.13 7.35 -13.50
C THR A 26 -0.01 7.89 -14.34
N LYS A 27 -1.03 8.47 -13.69
CA LYS A 27 -2.14 9.20 -14.32
C LYS A 27 -2.02 10.67 -13.97
N THR A 28 -2.03 11.54 -14.98
CA THR A 28 -1.97 12.99 -14.80
C THR A 28 -3.22 13.63 -15.39
N LYS A 29 -3.91 14.45 -14.58
CA LYS A 29 -5.04 15.28 -15.01
C LYS A 29 -4.68 16.74 -14.78
N THR A 30 -4.69 17.54 -15.85
CA THR A 30 -4.52 18.99 -15.78
C THR A 30 -5.88 19.66 -15.92
N THR A 31 -6.21 20.52 -14.98
CA THR A 31 -7.38 21.39 -15.03
C THR A 31 -6.91 22.81 -15.23
N THR A 32 -7.39 23.47 -16.27
CA THR A 32 -7.07 24.87 -16.56
C THR A 32 -8.32 25.71 -16.37
N VAL A 33 -8.22 26.75 -15.55
CA VAL A 33 -9.26 27.76 -15.34
C VAL A 33 -8.72 29.08 -15.89
N LYS A 34 -9.52 29.77 -16.68
CA LYS A 34 -9.21 31.08 -17.23
C LYS A 34 -10.20 32.09 -16.66
N ASP A 35 -9.71 33.10 -15.98
CA ASP A 35 -10.50 34.16 -15.40
C ASP A 35 -9.89 35.54 -15.69
N SER A 36 -10.36 36.61 -15.02
CA SER A 36 -9.87 37.98 -15.16
C SER A 36 -8.43 38.15 -14.68
N GLU A 37 -7.91 37.29 -13.84
CA GLU A 37 -6.56 37.31 -13.27
C GLU A 37 -5.56 36.52 -14.13
N GLY A 38 -6.05 35.74 -15.11
CA GLY A 38 -5.23 35.00 -16.04
C GLY A 38 -5.59 33.54 -16.25
N VAL A 39 -4.56 32.71 -16.48
CA VAL A 39 -4.71 31.28 -16.72
C VAL A 39 -4.13 30.51 -15.54
N HIS A 40 -4.99 29.85 -14.78
CA HIS A 40 -4.62 29.05 -13.62
C HIS A 40 -4.63 27.56 -13.96
N LYS A 41 -3.53 26.86 -13.70
CA LYS A 41 -3.39 25.43 -13.96
C LYS A 41 -3.25 24.67 -12.64
N THR A 42 -4.12 23.70 -12.43
CA THR A 42 -4.02 22.72 -11.34
C THR A 42 -3.70 21.36 -11.93
N VAL A 43 -2.65 20.69 -11.45
CA VAL A 43 -2.25 19.37 -11.90
C VAL A 43 -2.49 18.35 -10.81
N LYS A 44 -3.36 17.38 -11.07
CA LYS A 44 -3.56 16.20 -10.22
C LYS A 44 -2.77 15.03 -10.79
N LYS A 45 -1.81 14.51 -10.03
CA LYS A 45 -0.99 13.35 -10.41
C LYS A 45 -1.29 12.20 -9.47
N GLU A 46 -1.75 11.08 -10.02
CA GLU A 46 -1.94 9.82 -9.31
C GLU A 46 -0.82 8.86 -9.72
N VAL A 47 -0.09 8.34 -8.75
CA VAL A 47 0.96 7.33 -8.93
C VAL A 47 0.55 6.06 -8.20
N ILE A 48 0.42 4.97 -8.94
CA ILE A 48 0.12 3.64 -8.40
C ILE A 48 1.38 2.81 -8.56
N THR A 49 1.94 2.34 -7.45
CA THR A 49 3.11 1.45 -7.44
C THR A 49 2.70 0.11 -6.88
N LYS A 50 2.96 -0.96 -7.63
CA LYS A 50 2.81 -2.35 -7.20
C LYS A 50 4.19 -2.95 -7.04
N LYS A 51 4.47 -3.53 -5.88
CA LYS A 51 5.71 -4.22 -5.56
C LYS A 51 5.41 -5.65 -5.15
N GLN A 52 6.12 -6.60 -5.73
CA GLN A 52 6.03 -8.01 -5.36
C GLN A 52 7.43 -8.58 -5.27
N ASN A 53 7.78 -9.14 -4.13
CA ASN A 53 9.03 -9.87 -3.99
C ASN A 53 8.87 -11.23 -4.68
N ILE A 54 9.88 -11.64 -5.43
CA ILE A 54 9.93 -12.96 -6.06
C ILE A 54 10.60 -13.90 -5.08
N GLU A 55 9.82 -14.81 -4.50
CA GLU A 55 10.34 -15.87 -3.63
C GLU A 55 10.38 -17.18 -4.43
N LEU A 56 11.48 -17.92 -4.30
CA LEU A 56 11.62 -19.24 -4.90
C LEU A 56 11.14 -20.31 -3.92
N GLY A 57 10.37 -21.25 -4.41
CA GLY A 57 9.92 -22.41 -3.66
C GLY A 57 11.03 -23.45 -3.47
N LYS A 58 10.67 -24.59 -2.88
CA LYS A 58 11.62 -25.69 -2.69
C LYS A 58 11.97 -26.34 -4.04
N GLU A 59 13.26 -26.62 -4.24
CA GLU A 59 13.71 -27.43 -5.37
C GLU A 59 13.09 -28.83 -5.32
N SER A 60 12.62 -29.30 -6.48
CA SER A 60 12.19 -30.68 -6.64
C SER A 60 13.30 -31.46 -7.36
N PRO A 61 13.68 -32.68 -6.90
CA PRO A 61 14.87 -33.40 -7.39
C PRO A 61 14.94 -33.66 -8.90
N ASN A 62 13.80 -33.52 -9.62
CA ASN A 62 13.71 -33.76 -11.06
C ASN A 62 13.17 -32.55 -11.84
N SER A 63 13.12 -31.35 -11.24
CA SER A 63 12.62 -30.14 -11.90
C SER A 63 13.80 -29.27 -12.35
N LYS A 64 13.80 -28.88 -13.63
CA LYS A 64 14.78 -27.91 -14.17
C LYS A 64 14.46 -26.47 -13.75
N ASN A 65 13.24 -26.21 -13.27
CA ASN A 65 12.79 -24.89 -12.85
C ASN A 65 12.34 -24.93 -11.39
N ILE A 66 12.85 -24.00 -10.59
CA ILE A 66 12.39 -23.79 -9.22
C ILE A 66 11.04 -23.05 -9.32
N PRO A 67 9.95 -23.57 -8.72
CA PRO A 67 8.66 -22.89 -8.73
C PRO A 67 8.76 -21.58 -7.95
N THR A 68 8.09 -20.54 -8.42
CA THR A 68 7.94 -19.30 -7.65
C THR A 68 6.80 -19.46 -6.62
N VAL A 69 7.01 -18.91 -5.43
CA VAL A 69 5.97 -18.80 -4.41
C VAL A 69 5.14 -17.55 -4.69
N ASP A 70 3.82 -17.64 -4.53
CA ASP A 70 2.92 -16.49 -4.67
C ASP A 70 3.11 -15.56 -3.46
N SER A 71 3.92 -14.52 -3.65
CA SER A 71 4.24 -13.53 -2.62
C SER A 71 3.21 -12.40 -2.60
N PRO A 72 2.93 -11.77 -1.45
CA PRO A 72 2.02 -10.64 -1.34
C PRO A 72 2.44 -9.48 -2.24
N VAL A 73 1.47 -8.87 -2.95
CA VAL A 73 1.67 -7.66 -3.72
C VAL A 73 1.34 -6.44 -2.88
N LEU A 74 2.32 -5.59 -2.62
CA LEU A 74 2.12 -4.29 -1.97
C LEU A 74 1.70 -3.26 -3.02
N VAL A 75 0.50 -2.71 -2.90
CA VAL A 75 0.00 -1.65 -3.78
C VAL A 75 -0.04 -0.34 -3.00
N THR A 76 0.58 0.71 -3.54
CA THR A 76 0.53 2.06 -2.99
C THR A 76 0.01 3.01 -4.05
N LYS A 77 -1.05 3.75 -3.74
CA LYS A 77 -1.55 4.85 -4.57
C LYS A 77 -1.27 6.17 -3.87
N THR A 78 -0.55 7.06 -4.53
CA THR A 78 -0.26 8.40 -4.04
C THR A 78 -0.91 9.42 -4.95
N THR A 79 -1.70 10.34 -4.38
CA THR A 79 -2.28 11.46 -5.12
C THR A 79 -1.60 12.75 -4.69
N LYS A 80 -1.04 13.48 -5.66
CA LYS A 80 -0.42 14.80 -5.47
C LYS A 80 -1.19 15.84 -6.26
N ILE A 81 -1.34 17.03 -5.68
CA ILE A 81 -1.93 18.19 -6.35
C ILE A 81 -0.87 19.29 -6.40
N THR A 82 -0.61 19.78 -7.61
CA THR A 82 0.20 20.99 -7.84
C THR A 82 -0.77 22.14 -8.13
N ASN A 83 -0.70 23.16 -7.30
CA ASN A 83 -1.51 24.37 -7.41
C ASN A 83 -0.97 25.31 -8.51
N PRO A 84 -1.71 26.36 -8.93
CA PRO A 84 -1.26 27.33 -9.92
C PRO A 84 0.03 28.07 -9.54
N ASP A 85 0.29 28.25 -8.25
CA ASP A 85 1.50 28.86 -7.69
C ASP A 85 2.75 27.96 -7.74
N GLY A 86 2.61 26.73 -8.29
CA GLY A 86 3.69 25.73 -8.36
C GLY A 86 3.87 24.90 -7.09
N THR A 87 3.17 25.19 -5.99
CA THR A 87 3.25 24.40 -4.77
C THR A 87 2.64 23.02 -4.98
N THR A 88 3.31 21.98 -4.49
CA THR A 88 2.82 20.59 -4.60
C THR A 88 2.58 20.01 -3.21
N ARG A 89 1.41 19.43 -3.02
CA ARG A 89 1.04 18.70 -1.79
C ARG A 89 0.56 17.29 -2.09
N THR A 90 0.89 16.36 -1.22
CA THR A 90 0.29 15.02 -1.23
C THR A 90 -1.05 15.10 -0.49
N VAL A 91 -2.13 14.72 -1.18
CA VAL A 91 -3.48 14.79 -0.62
C VAL A 91 -4.02 13.43 -0.21
N ASP A 92 -3.43 12.37 -0.75
CA ASP A 92 -3.91 11.03 -0.50
C ASP A 92 -2.82 9.99 -0.74
N ILE A 93 -2.73 9.01 0.16
CA ILE A 93 -1.90 7.82 0.03
C ILE A 93 -2.78 6.64 0.35
N ASP A 94 -3.14 5.86 -0.68
CA ASP A 94 -3.88 4.62 -0.52
C ASP A 94 -2.93 3.44 -0.61
N ARG A 95 -3.18 2.42 0.22
CA ARG A 95 -2.36 1.21 0.28
C ARG A 95 -3.22 -0.02 0.24
N SER A 96 -2.83 -0.95 -0.60
CA SER A 96 -3.44 -2.26 -0.69
C SER A 96 -2.35 -3.31 -0.48
N SER A 97 -2.55 -4.24 0.44
CA SER A 97 -1.56 -5.24 0.84
C SER A 97 -2.19 -6.33 1.70
N TYR A 98 -1.34 -7.17 2.26
CA TYR A 98 -1.70 -8.08 3.33
C TYR A 98 -1.43 -7.44 4.68
N TYR A 99 -2.34 -7.68 5.62
CA TYR A 99 -2.29 -7.18 6.98
C TYR A 99 -2.51 -8.34 7.95
N GLU A 100 -1.91 -8.24 9.12
CA GLU A 100 -2.11 -9.19 10.19
C GLU A 100 -2.81 -8.52 11.37
N SER A 101 -3.83 -9.17 11.92
CA SER A 101 -4.44 -8.83 13.21
C SER A 101 -4.85 -10.10 13.92
N ASN A 102 -4.52 -10.22 15.22
CA ASN A 102 -4.86 -11.35 16.07
C ASN A 102 -4.45 -12.71 15.47
N GLY A 103 -3.28 -12.80 14.84
CA GLY A 103 -2.77 -14.03 14.22
C GLY A 103 -3.48 -14.45 12.93
N LYS A 104 -4.31 -13.57 12.36
CA LYS A 104 -5.03 -13.81 11.10
C LYS A 104 -4.54 -12.85 10.03
N ILE A 105 -4.48 -13.35 8.80
CA ILE A 105 -4.08 -12.58 7.63
C ILE A 105 -5.32 -12.06 6.90
N TYR A 106 -5.31 -10.80 6.60
CA TYR A 106 -6.32 -10.06 5.86
C TYR A 106 -5.72 -9.51 4.59
N LYS A 107 -6.43 -9.64 3.48
CA LYS A 107 -6.07 -9.00 2.22
C LYS A 107 -6.87 -7.73 2.04
N LEU A 108 -6.20 -6.63 1.78
CA LEU A 108 -6.79 -5.35 1.44
C LEU A 108 -6.59 -5.07 -0.05
N ASP A 109 -7.69 -4.96 -0.79
CA ASP A 109 -7.69 -4.63 -2.21
C ASP A 109 -8.30 -3.25 -2.44
N LEU A 110 -7.59 -2.42 -3.22
CA LEU A 110 -8.09 -1.09 -3.60
C LEU A 110 -9.32 -1.24 -4.50
N ALA A 111 -10.40 -0.55 -4.14
CA ALA A 111 -11.65 -0.50 -4.87
C ALA A 111 -12.04 0.96 -5.19
N PRO A 112 -12.96 1.22 -6.14
CA PRO A 112 -13.37 2.57 -6.49
C PRO A 112 -13.92 3.39 -5.32
N SER A 113 -14.58 2.74 -4.35
CA SER A 113 -15.18 3.39 -3.17
C SER A 113 -14.31 3.34 -1.91
N GLY A 114 -13.09 2.81 -1.98
CA GLY A 114 -12.19 2.64 -0.83
C GLY A 114 -11.45 1.31 -0.89
N TYR A 115 -11.63 0.43 0.09
CA TYR A 115 -11.00 -0.89 0.12
C TYR A 115 -12.00 -2.01 0.32
N VAL A 116 -11.67 -3.17 -0.21
CA VAL A 116 -12.27 -4.45 0.18
C VAL A 116 -11.29 -5.18 1.07
N ILE A 117 -11.68 -5.49 2.29
CA ILE A 117 -10.93 -6.34 3.21
C ILE A 117 -11.47 -7.77 3.11
N THR A 118 -10.59 -8.74 2.94
CA THR A 118 -10.94 -10.15 2.76
C THR A 118 -10.17 -11.01 3.76
N GLN A 119 -10.87 -11.93 4.42
CA GLN A 119 -10.29 -12.94 5.29
C GLN A 119 -11.00 -14.27 5.04
N GLY A 120 -10.34 -15.23 4.39
CA GLY A 120 -10.99 -16.45 3.92
C GLY A 120 -12.15 -16.10 2.97
N GLU A 121 -13.36 -16.56 3.30
CA GLU A 121 -14.58 -16.26 2.53
C GLU A 121 -15.27 -14.95 2.94
N THR A 122 -14.88 -14.37 4.08
CA THR A 122 -15.49 -13.14 4.60
C THR A 122 -14.94 -11.92 3.88
N LYS A 123 -15.84 -11.06 3.40
CA LYS A 123 -15.52 -9.78 2.76
C LYS A 123 -16.23 -8.65 3.46
N ALA A 124 -15.51 -7.54 3.65
CA ALA A 124 -16.08 -6.31 4.15
C ALA A 124 -15.57 -5.11 3.35
N ILE A 125 -16.28 -3.98 3.40
CA ILE A 125 -15.97 -2.80 2.60
C ILE A 125 -15.62 -1.64 3.53
N LEU A 126 -14.45 -1.07 3.31
CA LEU A 126 -14.00 0.19 3.88
C LEU A 126 -14.31 1.31 2.90
N ARG A 127 -15.35 2.10 3.16
CA ARG A 127 -15.77 3.20 2.27
C ARG A 127 -15.04 4.48 2.62
N LYS A 128 -14.35 5.05 1.65
CA LYS A 128 -13.57 6.27 1.83
C LYS A 128 -14.49 7.46 2.17
N THR A 129 -14.06 8.26 3.15
CA THR A 129 -14.68 9.54 3.53
C THR A 129 -13.95 10.72 2.85
N SER A 130 -14.42 11.93 3.08
CA SER A 130 -13.76 13.15 2.60
C SER A 130 -12.47 13.50 3.36
N THR A 131 -12.23 12.90 4.53
CA THR A 131 -11.14 13.24 5.46
C THR A 131 -10.03 12.18 5.53
N ASN A 132 -9.84 11.37 4.46
CA ASN A 132 -8.85 10.29 4.40
C ASN A 132 -9.03 9.19 5.46
N SER A 133 -10.21 9.08 6.03
CA SER A 133 -10.65 7.97 6.84
C SER A 133 -11.61 7.08 6.06
N TYR A 134 -12.02 5.99 6.64
CA TYR A 134 -12.90 5.00 6.03
C TYR A 134 -14.02 4.65 6.99
N ILE A 135 -15.22 4.47 6.47
CA ILE A 135 -16.32 3.87 7.22
C ILE A 135 -16.33 2.38 6.92
N PHE A 136 -16.25 1.61 7.98
CA PHE A 136 -16.37 0.15 7.96
C PHE A 136 -17.69 -0.24 8.62
N ARG A 137 -18.41 -1.17 8.01
CA ARG A 137 -19.64 -1.72 8.58
C ARG A 137 -19.59 -3.22 8.54
N SER A 138 -19.76 -3.86 9.69
CA SER A 138 -19.88 -5.29 9.87
C SER A 138 -20.94 -5.57 10.93
N ASP A 139 -21.87 -6.49 10.65
CA ASP A 139 -22.83 -7.06 11.60
C ASP A 139 -23.53 -6.03 12.52
N ASN A 140 -24.12 -5.00 11.96
CA ASN A 140 -24.79 -3.89 12.67
C ASN A 140 -23.88 -2.94 13.46
N LYS A 141 -22.56 -3.09 13.41
CA LYS A 141 -21.61 -2.12 13.96
C LYS A 141 -21.03 -1.25 12.86
N THR A 142 -20.89 0.02 13.16
CA THR A 142 -20.17 0.97 12.31
C THR A 142 -18.86 1.35 12.98
N ALA A 143 -17.78 1.30 12.24
CA ALA A 143 -16.45 1.62 12.70
C ALA A 143 -15.82 2.69 11.80
N ILE A 144 -14.82 3.38 12.32
CA ILE A 144 -13.96 4.30 11.58
C ILE A 144 -12.60 3.63 11.38
N GLY A 145 -12.14 3.60 10.15
CA GLY A 145 -10.80 3.10 9.81
C GLY A 145 -9.92 4.22 9.28
N TYR A 146 -8.62 4.15 9.54
CA TYR A 146 -7.60 5.03 8.97
C TYR A 146 -6.26 4.33 8.92
N PHE A 147 -5.33 4.84 8.09
CA PHE A 147 -3.95 4.36 8.09
C PHE A 147 -3.08 5.26 8.95
N ASP A 148 -2.30 4.64 9.84
CA ASP A 148 -1.31 5.35 10.62
C ASP A 148 -0.08 5.74 9.78
N THR A 149 0.89 6.41 10.40
CA THR A 149 2.12 6.88 9.75
C THR A 149 3.02 5.73 9.29
N GLU A 150 2.89 4.56 9.90
CA GLU A 150 3.63 3.35 9.55
C GLU A 150 2.97 2.56 8.41
N GLY A 151 1.72 2.92 8.08
CA GLY A 151 0.91 2.29 7.05
C GLY A 151 0.07 1.13 7.54
N ASN A 152 -0.06 0.97 8.85
CA ASN A 152 -0.98 0.01 9.44
C ASN A 152 -2.41 0.53 9.34
N LEU A 153 -3.39 -0.36 9.17
CA LEU A 153 -4.79 -0.01 9.23
C LEU A 153 -5.27 -0.07 10.69
N VAL A 154 -5.85 1.01 11.17
CA VAL A 154 -6.46 1.10 12.50
C VAL A 154 -7.97 1.18 12.32
N ILE A 155 -8.72 0.36 13.04
CA ILE A 155 -10.19 0.36 13.06
C ILE A 155 -10.64 0.67 14.48
N GLU A 156 -11.47 1.68 14.61
CA GLU A 156 -12.04 2.16 15.87
C GLU A 156 -13.55 1.91 15.89
N VAL A 157 -14.01 1.20 16.92
CA VAL A 157 -15.42 0.85 17.12
C VAL A 157 -15.89 1.41 18.46
N TYR A 158 -16.97 2.18 18.45
CA TYR A 158 -17.58 2.60 19.70
C TYR A 158 -18.30 1.43 20.39
N ASN A 159 -17.97 1.21 21.64
CA ASN A 159 -18.58 0.23 22.53
C ASN A 159 -19.57 0.93 23.47
N ASP A 160 -20.85 0.85 23.14
CA ASP A 160 -21.94 1.50 23.87
C ASP A 160 -22.16 0.95 25.28
N LYS A 161 -21.72 -0.25 25.56
CA LYS A 161 -21.86 -0.88 26.88
C LYS A 161 -20.82 -0.40 27.89
N LEU A 162 -19.63 -0.09 27.41
CA LEU A 162 -18.48 0.32 28.22
C LEU A 162 -18.21 1.82 28.11
N ASP A 163 -18.94 2.54 27.26
CA ASP A 163 -18.73 3.96 26.92
C ASP A 163 -17.26 4.25 26.57
N MET A 164 -16.70 3.43 25.69
CA MET A 164 -15.31 3.53 25.28
C MET A 164 -15.12 3.15 23.80
N VAL A 165 -13.96 3.47 23.26
CA VAL A 165 -13.58 3.09 21.91
C VAL A 165 -12.68 1.86 21.96
N ASP A 166 -13.13 0.77 21.32
CA ASP A 166 -12.31 -0.40 21.07
C ASP A 166 -11.47 -0.15 19.81
N ILE A 167 -10.17 -0.43 19.90
CA ILE A 167 -9.21 -0.18 18.82
C ILE A 167 -8.63 -1.52 18.36
N GLU A 168 -8.77 -1.81 17.08
CA GLU A 168 -8.11 -2.95 16.42
C GLU A 168 -7.08 -2.44 15.42
N LYS A 169 -5.83 -2.93 15.54
CA LYS A 169 -4.73 -2.57 14.67
C LYS A 169 -4.35 -3.75 13.76
N PHE A 170 -4.35 -3.49 12.46
CA PHE A 170 -3.95 -4.42 11.43
C PHE A 170 -2.57 -4.01 10.93
N ILE A 171 -1.57 -4.80 11.26
CA ILE A 171 -0.17 -4.52 10.93
C ILE A 171 0.09 -4.92 9.48
N VAL A 172 0.67 -4.01 8.69
CA VAL A 172 1.05 -4.31 7.31
C VAL A 172 2.13 -5.39 7.28
N VAL A 173 1.87 -6.47 6.53
CA VAL A 173 2.85 -7.55 6.34
C VAL A 173 3.93 -7.04 5.40
N LYS A 174 5.09 -6.70 5.98
CA LYS A 174 6.32 -6.35 5.24
C LYS A 174 7.13 -7.63 5.11
N LYS A 175 7.32 -8.09 3.88
CA LYS A 175 8.30 -9.13 3.57
C LYS A 175 9.49 -8.54 2.85
#